data_96a3fcadf3dce4497d66e4f99c756150
#
_entry.id   96a3fcadf3dce4497d66e4f99c756150
#
_cell.length_a   1.000
_cell.length_b   1.000
_cell.length_c   1.000
_cell.angle_alpha   90.00
_cell.angle_beta   90.00
_cell.angle_gamma   90.00
#
_symmetry.space_group_name_H-M   'P 1'
#
loop_
_entity.id
_entity.type
_entity.pdbx_description
1 polymer ?
#
loop_
_entity_poly.entity_id
_entity_poly.type
_entity_poly.pdbx_seq_one_letter_code
_entity_poly.pdbx_strand_id
1 'polypeptide(L)'
;NDITNKKSLEKIPITRKSSLSLLQKNNPPLGGLSTIPVNKFKNLFVSPGPIYEPGGCDDFWRMSRAMNAASFSKGDIVYNTFAYHLTPAGEMMEQGANAIGACVIPGGVGNTEQQILAINSLKPNRYVGTPSFLKTILEQARAKNIDVSSLKTGLVGGEACPPSLKKVLSELGCPVLQSYGTADLGLVAYETWDSEGMF
;
A
#
# COMPACT_ATOMS: atom_id res chain seq x y z
N ASN A 1 12.36 16.53 -27.18
CA ASN A 1 12.20 15.22 -27.83
C ASN A 1 10.85 14.69 -27.44
N ASP A 2 9.89 14.83 -28.35
CA ASP A 2 8.53 14.40 -28.07
C ASP A 2 8.43 12.87 -28.18
N ILE A 3 8.05 12.25 -27.07
CA ILE A 3 7.74 10.82 -27.03
C ILE A 3 6.31 10.65 -27.50
N THR A 4 6.13 10.27 -28.76
CA THR A 4 4.81 10.24 -29.42
C THR A 4 4.24 8.83 -29.59
N ASN A 5 5.05 7.78 -29.37
CA ASN A 5 4.63 6.38 -29.50
C ASN A 5 5.53 5.43 -28.72
N LYS A 6 5.14 4.15 -28.62
CA LYS A 6 5.90 3.12 -27.88
C LYS A 6 7.36 2.98 -28.35
N LYS A 7 7.61 3.06 -29.65
CA LYS A 7 8.96 2.94 -30.20
C LYS A 7 9.87 4.11 -29.80
N SER A 8 9.31 5.30 -29.58
CA SER A 8 10.08 6.45 -29.12
C SER A 8 10.47 6.36 -27.63
N LEU A 9 9.79 5.50 -26.81
CA LEU A 9 10.18 5.22 -25.43
C LEU A 9 11.55 4.55 -25.34
N GLU A 10 11.93 3.74 -26.34
CA GLU A 10 13.25 3.07 -26.40
C GLU A 10 14.43 4.06 -26.41
N LYS A 11 14.18 5.32 -26.80
CA LYS A 11 15.18 6.39 -26.83
C LYS A 11 15.39 7.07 -25.48
N ILE A 12 14.53 6.82 -24.49
CA ILE A 12 14.66 7.39 -23.15
C ILE A 12 15.75 6.61 -22.40
N PRO A 13 16.76 7.29 -21.83
CA PRO A 13 17.76 6.63 -21.03
C PRO A 13 17.14 6.00 -19.77
N ILE A 14 17.65 4.82 -19.39
CA ILE A 14 17.20 4.14 -18.18
C ILE A 14 17.70 4.92 -16.95
N THR A 15 16.77 5.38 -16.12
CA THR A 15 17.11 5.95 -14.82
C THR A 15 17.26 4.82 -13.79
N ARG A 16 18.46 4.69 -13.23
CA ARG A 16 18.74 3.69 -12.21
C ARG A 16 18.34 4.22 -10.82
N LYS A 17 17.59 3.44 -10.04
CA LYS A 17 17.20 3.82 -8.67
C LYS A 17 18.42 4.11 -7.79
N SER A 18 19.51 3.39 -7.96
CA SER A 18 20.79 3.63 -7.27
C SER A 18 21.41 5.01 -7.53
N SER A 19 21.06 5.67 -8.64
CA SER A 19 21.54 7.01 -8.97
C SER A 19 20.71 8.13 -8.35
N LEU A 20 19.49 7.84 -7.87
CA LEU A 20 18.56 8.86 -7.40
C LEU A 20 19.07 9.64 -6.21
N SER A 21 19.65 8.98 -5.21
CA SER A 21 20.19 9.66 -4.02
C SER A 21 21.23 10.71 -4.37
N LEU A 22 22.12 10.41 -5.33
CA LEU A 22 23.13 11.37 -5.78
C LEU A 22 22.51 12.53 -6.57
N LEU A 23 21.57 12.25 -7.47
CA LEU A 23 20.86 13.28 -8.24
C LEU A 23 20.09 14.22 -7.30
N GLN A 24 19.40 13.68 -6.31
CA GLN A 24 18.64 14.45 -5.33
C GLN A 24 19.54 15.27 -4.40
N LYS A 25 20.71 14.73 -4.02
CA LYS A 25 21.71 15.47 -3.26
C LYS A 25 22.25 16.68 -4.04
N ASN A 26 22.50 16.51 -5.34
CA ASN A 26 23.05 17.56 -6.19
C ASN A 26 22.01 18.60 -6.62
N ASN A 27 20.73 18.21 -6.70
CA ASN A 27 19.62 19.09 -7.09
C ASN A 27 18.39 18.78 -6.21
N PRO A 28 18.37 19.26 -4.96
CA PRO A 28 17.27 18.97 -4.01
C PRO A 28 15.94 19.60 -4.44
N PRO A 29 14.80 19.00 -4.05
CA PRO A 29 14.69 17.70 -3.35
C PRO A 29 14.57 16.50 -4.30
N LEU A 30 14.18 16.68 -5.57
CA LEU A 30 13.78 15.59 -6.47
C LEU A 30 14.78 15.34 -7.62
N GLY A 31 16.00 15.85 -7.53
CA GLY A 31 17.05 15.58 -8.52
C GLY A 31 16.81 16.19 -9.91
N GLY A 32 15.94 17.21 -10.03
CA GLY A 32 15.52 17.75 -11.31
C GLY A 32 14.60 16.84 -12.14
N LEU A 33 14.10 15.75 -11.56
CA LEU A 33 13.27 14.76 -12.26
C LEU A 33 11.78 15.09 -12.25
N SER A 34 11.39 16.15 -11.55
CA SER A 34 9.99 16.58 -11.50
C SER A 34 9.62 17.47 -12.69
N THR A 35 8.46 17.20 -13.27
CA THR A 35 7.86 18.01 -14.35
C THR A 35 7.03 19.18 -13.84
N ILE A 36 6.75 19.23 -12.54
CA ILE A 36 5.99 20.30 -11.88
C ILE A 36 6.78 20.84 -10.68
N PRO A 37 6.52 22.10 -10.26
CA PRO A 37 7.15 22.67 -9.07
C PRO A 37 6.86 21.84 -7.81
N VAL A 38 7.85 21.74 -6.93
CA VAL A 38 7.78 20.89 -5.71
C VAL A 38 6.60 21.27 -4.82
N ASN A 39 6.27 22.55 -4.72
CA ASN A 39 5.15 23.07 -3.92
C ASN A 39 3.75 22.74 -4.49
N LYS A 40 3.67 22.05 -5.61
CA LYS A 40 2.42 21.54 -6.19
C LYS A 40 2.14 20.07 -5.81
N PHE A 41 3.11 19.37 -5.22
CA PHE A 41 2.85 18.06 -4.65
C PHE A 41 2.11 18.17 -3.31
N LYS A 42 1.24 17.20 -3.04
CA LYS A 42 0.53 17.10 -1.76
C LYS A 42 1.48 16.81 -0.61
N ASN A 43 2.43 15.90 -0.83
CA ASN A 43 3.39 15.40 0.15
C ASN A 43 4.77 15.19 -0.49
N LEU A 44 5.79 15.19 0.35
CA LEU A 44 7.12 14.64 0.04
C LEU A 44 7.40 13.54 1.05
N PHE A 45 7.83 12.39 0.56
CA PHE A 45 8.14 11.22 1.36
C PHE A 45 9.61 10.88 1.31
N VAL A 46 10.02 10.02 2.22
CA VAL A 46 11.40 9.53 2.33
C VAL A 46 11.36 8.02 2.40
N SER A 47 11.85 7.36 1.35
CA SER A 47 12.07 5.93 1.34
C SER A 47 13.49 5.57 1.79
N PRO A 48 13.72 4.29 2.20
CA PRO A 48 15.07 3.84 2.51
C PRO A 48 16.02 4.06 1.33
N GLY A 49 17.17 4.71 1.64
CA GLY A 49 18.19 5.04 0.63
C GLY A 49 19.13 6.19 1.06
N PRO A 50 18.77 7.40 1.56
CA PRO A 50 17.42 7.97 1.41
C PRO A 50 17.08 8.36 -0.02
N ILE A 51 15.83 8.15 -0.41
CA ILE A 51 15.25 8.61 -1.68
C ILE A 51 14.01 9.42 -1.38
N TYR A 52 13.92 10.63 -1.95
CA TYR A 52 12.78 11.53 -1.77
C TYR A 52 11.79 11.33 -2.90
N GLU A 53 10.52 11.15 -2.54
CA GLU A 53 9.46 10.77 -3.45
C GLU A 53 8.28 11.73 -3.33
N PRO A 54 7.71 12.21 -4.45
CA PRO A 54 6.54 13.07 -4.40
C PRO A 54 5.26 12.23 -4.19
N GLY A 55 4.31 12.80 -3.48
CA GLY A 55 2.94 12.30 -3.38
C GLY A 55 1.96 13.22 -4.09
N GLY A 56 1.06 12.64 -4.86
CA GLY A 56 -0.01 13.36 -5.55
C GLY A 56 -1.33 13.34 -4.80
N CYS A 57 -2.37 13.81 -5.47
CA CYS A 57 -3.75 13.76 -5.01
C CYS A 57 -4.48 12.54 -5.59
N ASP A 58 -5.68 12.29 -5.10
CA ASP A 58 -6.58 11.22 -5.54
C ASP A 58 -5.91 9.84 -5.40
N ASP A 59 -6.11 8.94 -6.33
CA ASP A 59 -5.46 7.63 -6.36
C ASP A 59 -4.13 7.68 -7.13
N PHE A 60 -3.21 8.55 -6.71
CA PHE A 60 -1.93 8.80 -7.39
C PHE A 60 -1.15 7.52 -7.71
N TRP A 61 -1.15 6.57 -6.79
CA TRP A 61 -0.48 5.28 -6.95
C TRP A 61 -1.36 4.16 -7.51
N ARG A 62 -2.64 4.44 -7.84
CA ARG A 62 -3.59 3.52 -8.48
C ARG A 62 -3.95 2.28 -7.64
N MET A 63 -3.84 2.39 -6.32
CA MET A 63 -4.10 1.28 -5.40
C MET A 63 -5.58 0.85 -5.38
N SER A 64 -6.50 1.74 -5.77
CA SER A 64 -7.93 1.42 -5.91
C SER A 64 -8.19 0.20 -6.80
N ARG A 65 -7.38 -0.03 -7.83
CA ARG A 65 -7.51 -1.18 -8.75
C ARG A 65 -7.33 -2.50 -8.01
N ALA A 66 -6.26 -2.61 -7.22
CA ALA A 66 -6.01 -3.81 -6.41
C ALA A 66 -7.05 -4.00 -5.31
N MET A 67 -7.53 -2.91 -4.71
CA MET A 67 -8.59 -2.95 -3.71
C MET A 67 -9.92 -3.42 -4.29
N ASN A 68 -10.32 -2.91 -5.47
CA ASN A 68 -11.51 -3.40 -6.18
C ASN A 68 -11.38 -4.90 -6.50
N ALA A 69 -10.22 -5.37 -6.96
CA ALA A 69 -9.96 -6.80 -7.20
C ALA A 69 -10.08 -7.63 -5.91
N ALA A 70 -9.68 -7.07 -4.76
CA ALA A 70 -9.85 -7.67 -3.44
C ALA A 70 -11.27 -7.50 -2.85
N SER A 71 -12.25 -7.08 -3.67
CA SER A 71 -13.66 -6.88 -3.31
C SER A 71 -13.89 -5.76 -2.29
N PHE A 72 -13.01 -4.77 -2.24
CA PHE A 72 -13.27 -3.56 -1.46
C PHE A 72 -14.26 -2.68 -2.24
N SER A 73 -15.12 -1.98 -1.53
CA SER A 73 -16.22 -1.22 -2.12
C SER A 73 -16.55 0.04 -1.30
N LYS A 74 -17.37 0.88 -1.90
CA LYS A 74 -17.91 2.07 -1.24
C LYS A 74 -18.64 1.68 0.05
N GLY A 75 -18.32 2.41 1.13
CA GLY A 75 -18.91 2.18 2.45
C GLY A 75 -18.15 1.18 3.32
N ASP A 76 -17.10 0.54 2.78
CA ASP A 76 -16.20 -0.27 3.61
C ASP A 76 -15.42 0.59 4.61
N ILE A 77 -15.01 -0.02 5.71
CA ILE A 77 -14.09 0.55 6.70
C ILE A 77 -12.78 -0.23 6.61
N VAL A 78 -11.72 0.42 6.16
CA VAL A 78 -10.41 -0.17 5.91
C VAL A 78 -9.48 0.10 7.10
N TYR A 79 -8.95 -0.95 7.70
CA TYR A 79 -7.90 -0.84 8.71
C TYR A 79 -6.53 -0.87 8.04
N ASN A 80 -5.83 0.26 8.04
CA ASN A 80 -4.55 0.42 7.36
C ASN A 80 -3.39 0.37 8.36
N THR A 81 -2.56 -0.67 8.27
CA THR A 81 -1.39 -0.88 9.13
C THR A 81 -0.05 -0.58 8.47
N PHE A 82 -0.05 -0.03 7.26
CA PHE A 82 1.17 0.49 6.68
C PHE A 82 1.66 1.76 7.39
N ALA A 83 2.96 1.99 7.36
CA ALA A 83 3.57 3.16 7.99
C ALA A 83 3.15 4.46 7.30
N TYR A 84 2.80 5.46 8.12
CA TYR A 84 2.54 6.84 7.70
C TYR A 84 3.74 7.76 7.97
N HIS A 85 4.71 7.27 8.75
CA HIS A 85 5.83 8.07 9.21
C HIS A 85 6.92 8.14 8.15
N LEU A 86 7.05 9.28 7.48
CA LEU A 86 7.97 9.60 6.38
C LEU A 86 7.75 8.81 5.09
N THR A 87 7.37 7.54 5.15
CA THR A 87 7.20 6.67 3.98
C THR A 87 5.83 6.83 3.33
N PRO A 88 5.67 6.59 2.02
CA PRO A 88 4.40 6.78 1.34
C PRO A 88 3.40 5.64 1.55
N ALA A 89 3.80 4.48 2.12
CA ALA A 89 3.01 3.26 2.07
C ALA A 89 1.60 3.40 2.70
N GLY A 90 1.48 4.06 3.84
CA GLY A 90 0.18 4.34 4.47
C GLY A 90 -0.71 5.22 3.60
N GLU A 91 -0.16 6.31 3.09
CA GLU A 91 -0.86 7.25 2.22
C GLU A 91 -1.27 6.61 0.89
N MET A 92 -0.44 5.75 0.30
CA MET A 92 -0.77 5.01 -0.92
C MET A 92 -2.06 4.20 -0.76
N MET A 93 -2.16 3.45 0.32
CA MET A 93 -3.33 2.61 0.60
C MET A 93 -4.54 3.46 0.98
N GLU A 94 -4.34 4.52 1.74
CA GLU A 94 -5.41 5.42 2.13
C GLU A 94 -6.05 6.12 0.93
N GLN A 95 -5.23 6.65 0.00
CA GLN A 95 -5.74 7.26 -1.23
C GLN A 95 -6.53 6.26 -2.08
N GLY A 96 -6.03 5.03 -2.24
CA GLY A 96 -6.74 3.98 -2.96
C GLY A 96 -8.09 3.65 -2.33
N ALA A 97 -8.15 3.54 -1.01
CA ALA A 97 -9.40 3.29 -0.27
C ALA A 97 -10.37 4.46 -0.37
N ASN A 98 -9.89 5.69 -0.21
CA ASN A 98 -10.73 6.90 -0.34
C ASN A 98 -11.29 7.04 -1.77
N ALA A 99 -10.49 6.71 -2.81
CA ALA A 99 -10.93 6.77 -4.20
C ALA A 99 -12.09 5.83 -4.52
N ILE A 100 -12.22 4.70 -3.83
CA ILE A 100 -13.38 3.80 -3.95
C ILE A 100 -14.54 4.17 -3.02
N GLY A 101 -14.39 5.22 -2.19
CA GLY A 101 -15.41 5.67 -1.24
C GLY A 101 -15.45 4.89 0.07
N ALA A 102 -14.35 4.26 0.46
CA ALA A 102 -14.19 3.62 1.77
C ALA A 102 -13.66 4.61 2.81
N CYS A 103 -13.96 4.36 4.09
CA CYS A 103 -13.40 5.07 5.22
C CYS A 103 -12.13 4.36 5.70
N VAL A 104 -11.09 5.11 6.10
CA VAL A 104 -9.82 4.52 6.54
C VAL A 104 -9.56 4.79 8.02
N ILE A 105 -9.14 3.76 8.74
CA ILE A 105 -8.57 3.86 10.07
C ILE A 105 -7.04 3.78 9.91
N PRO A 106 -6.30 4.88 10.13
CA PRO A 106 -4.85 4.94 9.93
C PRO A 106 -4.11 4.35 11.14
N GLY A 107 -4.16 3.03 11.30
CA GLY A 107 -3.56 2.31 12.42
C GLY A 107 -2.03 2.40 12.45
N GLY A 108 -1.39 2.41 11.28
CA GLY A 108 0.07 2.45 11.18
C GLY A 108 0.75 1.18 11.71
N VAL A 109 2.03 1.28 12.00
CA VAL A 109 2.86 0.13 12.44
C VAL A 109 2.96 0.04 13.97
N GLY A 110 3.20 -1.18 14.46
CA GLY A 110 3.48 -1.44 15.88
C GLY A 110 2.25 -1.42 16.78
N ASN A 111 2.47 -1.41 18.10
CA ASN A 111 1.46 -1.38 19.15
C ASN A 111 0.27 -2.35 18.94
N THR A 112 0.58 -3.63 18.72
CA THR A 112 -0.39 -4.66 18.33
C THR A 112 -1.60 -4.72 19.28
N GLU A 113 -1.41 -4.56 20.58
CA GLU A 113 -2.50 -4.61 21.55
C GLU A 113 -3.52 -3.48 21.34
N GLN A 114 -3.06 -2.25 21.17
CA GLN A 114 -3.94 -1.11 20.89
C GLN A 114 -4.65 -1.28 19.54
N GLN A 115 -3.97 -1.83 18.53
CA GLN A 115 -4.57 -2.10 17.23
C GLN A 115 -5.70 -3.13 17.33
N ILE A 116 -5.51 -4.22 18.07
CA ILE A 116 -6.56 -5.22 18.32
C ILE A 116 -7.77 -4.59 19.00
N LEU A 117 -7.56 -3.76 20.02
CA LEU A 117 -8.65 -3.04 20.70
C LEU A 117 -9.37 -2.07 19.75
N ALA A 118 -8.64 -1.37 18.90
CA ALA A 118 -9.24 -0.48 17.91
C ALA A 118 -10.06 -1.24 16.87
N ILE A 119 -9.56 -2.37 16.36
CA ILE A 119 -10.31 -3.24 15.44
C ILE A 119 -11.59 -3.76 16.12
N ASN A 120 -11.48 -4.22 17.35
CA ASN A 120 -12.65 -4.69 18.10
C ASN A 120 -13.71 -3.60 18.30
N SER A 121 -13.29 -2.36 18.57
CA SER A 121 -14.20 -1.24 18.84
C SER A 121 -14.78 -0.62 17.57
N LEU A 122 -13.96 -0.41 16.54
CA LEU A 122 -14.35 0.31 15.32
C LEU A 122 -14.91 -0.62 14.22
N LYS A 123 -14.77 -1.94 14.39
CA LYS A 123 -15.33 -2.97 13.52
C LYS A 123 -15.02 -2.75 12.02
N PRO A 124 -13.75 -2.47 11.60
CA PRO A 124 -13.41 -2.44 10.19
C PRO A 124 -13.70 -3.79 9.54
N ASN A 125 -14.08 -3.76 8.26
CA ASN A 125 -14.37 -4.98 7.50
C ASN A 125 -13.31 -5.32 6.46
N ARG A 126 -12.34 -4.42 6.24
CA ARG A 126 -11.21 -4.59 5.32
C ARG A 126 -9.88 -4.33 6.01
N TYR A 127 -8.85 -5.03 5.55
CA TYR A 127 -7.49 -4.85 6.05
C TYR A 127 -6.53 -4.50 4.91
N VAL A 128 -5.61 -3.55 5.15
CA VAL A 128 -4.42 -3.34 4.31
C VAL A 128 -3.18 -3.27 5.19
N GLY A 129 -2.12 -3.95 4.78
CA GLY A 129 -0.88 -4.04 5.56
C GLY A 129 0.02 -5.18 5.09
N THR A 130 1.00 -5.55 5.91
CA THR A 130 1.81 -6.73 5.63
C THR A 130 1.11 -8.01 6.08
N PRO A 131 1.28 -9.13 5.37
CA PRO A 131 0.62 -10.39 5.74
C PRO A 131 1.11 -10.93 7.09
N SER A 132 2.38 -10.74 7.44
CA SER A 132 2.93 -11.16 8.74
C SER A 132 2.30 -10.40 9.91
N PHE A 133 2.05 -9.09 9.73
CA PHE A 133 1.43 -8.30 10.79
C PHE A 133 -0.06 -8.61 10.96
N LEU A 134 -0.79 -8.87 9.85
CA LEU A 134 -2.17 -9.37 9.92
C LEU A 134 -2.23 -10.68 10.71
N LYS A 135 -1.35 -11.63 10.41
CA LYS A 135 -1.25 -12.88 11.16
C LYS A 135 -1.06 -12.62 12.66
N THR A 136 -0.12 -11.75 13.02
CA THR A 136 0.15 -11.38 14.40
C THR A 136 -1.09 -10.82 15.11
N ILE A 137 -1.83 -9.91 14.45
CA ILE A 137 -3.08 -9.33 14.96
C ILE A 137 -4.10 -10.43 15.22
N LEU A 138 -4.36 -11.30 14.24
CA LEU A 138 -5.38 -12.35 14.34
C LEU A 138 -5.03 -13.39 15.42
N GLU A 139 -3.78 -13.84 15.49
CA GLU A 139 -3.33 -14.81 16.49
C GLU A 139 -3.38 -14.23 17.92
N GLN A 140 -2.92 -12.99 18.11
CA GLN A 140 -2.97 -12.35 19.43
C GLN A 140 -4.38 -12.01 19.87
N ALA A 141 -5.26 -11.58 18.96
CA ALA A 141 -6.66 -11.36 19.25
C ALA A 141 -7.33 -12.65 19.73
N ARG A 142 -7.08 -13.77 19.01
CA ARG A 142 -7.57 -15.10 19.37
C ARG A 142 -7.06 -15.53 20.76
N ALA A 143 -5.76 -15.37 21.03
CA ALA A 143 -5.16 -15.74 22.32
C ALA A 143 -5.72 -14.94 23.50
N LYS A 144 -6.16 -13.69 23.27
CA LYS A 144 -6.75 -12.80 24.27
C LYS A 144 -8.27 -12.86 24.31
N ASN A 145 -8.92 -13.70 23.47
CA ASN A 145 -10.38 -13.77 23.30
C ASN A 145 -11.01 -12.41 22.94
N ILE A 146 -10.33 -11.61 22.13
CA ILE A 146 -10.84 -10.33 21.61
C ILE A 146 -11.38 -10.54 20.20
N ASP A 147 -12.62 -10.12 19.97
CA ASP A 147 -13.29 -10.28 18.67
C ASP A 147 -12.77 -9.29 17.61
N VAL A 148 -12.15 -9.83 16.56
CA VAL A 148 -11.73 -9.09 15.36
C VAL A 148 -12.37 -9.67 14.08
N SER A 149 -13.44 -10.45 14.22
CA SER A 149 -14.14 -11.15 13.14
C SER A 149 -14.85 -10.19 12.15
N SER A 150 -14.86 -8.90 12.45
CA SER A 150 -15.29 -7.86 11.51
C SER A 150 -14.41 -7.81 10.26
N LEU A 151 -13.11 -8.12 10.36
CA LEU A 151 -12.20 -8.22 9.22
C LEU A 151 -12.61 -9.39 8.32
N LYS A 152 -13.09 -9.11 7.11
CA LYS A 152 -13.60 -10.12 6.17
C LYS A 152 -12.59 -10.49 5.09
N THR A 153 -11.87 -9.52 4.58
CA THR A 153 -10.82 -9.71 3.57
C THR A 153 -9.72 -8.68 3.76
N GLY A 154 -8.52 -9.00 3.21
CA GLY A 154 -7.42 -8.06 3.20
C GLY A 154 -6.72 -7.99 1.83
N LEU A 155 -6.10 -6.84 1.57
CA LEU A 155 -5.12 -6.64 0.51
C LEU A 155 -3.76 -6.46 1.18
N VAL A 156 -2.85 -7.40 0.96
CA VAL A 156 -1.54 -7.41 1.62
C VAL A 156 -0.41 -7.11 0.63
N GLY A 157 0.69 -6.54 1.13
CA GLY A 157 1.86 -6.22 0.32
C GLY A 157 3.07 -5.84 1.18
N GLY A 158 4.12 -5.33 0.53
CA GLY A 158 5.36 -4.95 1.21
C GLY A 158 6.30 -6.11 1.55
N GLU A 159 5.78 -7.33 1.57
CA GLU A 159 6.54 -8.58 1.73
C GLU A 159 5.84 -9.73 1.01
N ALA A 160 6.52 -10.88 0.87
CA ALA A 160 5.94 -12.04 0.24
C ALA A 160 4.80 -12.66 1.08
N CYS A 161 3.72 -13.10 0.40
CA CYS A 161 2.62 -13.83 1.01
C CYS A 161 2.49 -15.21 0.35
N PRO A 162 3.30 -16.20 0.74
CA PRO A 162 3.28 -17.55 0.15
C PRO A 162 1.93 -18.25 0.39
N PRO A 163 1.57 -19.24 -0.43
CA PRO A 163 0.30 -19.98 -0.31
C PRO A 163 0.03 -20.54 1.09
N SER A 164 1.09 -20.98 1.79
CA SER A 164 0.98 -21.47 3.18
C SER A 164 0.51 -20.37 4.14
N LEU A 165 1.01 -19.15 3.99
CA LEU A 165 0.59 -18.02 4.83
C LEU A 165 -0.83 -17.56 4.49
N LYS A 166 -1.20 -17.53 3.20
CA LYS A 166 -2.59 -17.24 2.78
C LYS A 166 -3.58 -18.22 3.38
N LYS A 167 -3.23 -19.53 3.38
CA LYS A 167 -4.05 -20.56 4.00
C LYS A 167 -4.27 -20.29 5.49
N VAL A 168 -3.20 -19.97 6.24
CA VAL A 168 -3.29 -19.63 7.66
C VAL A 168 -4.17 -18.41 7.89
N LEU A 169 -4.02 -17.34 7.10
CA LEU A 169 -4.85 -16.13 7.22
C LEU A 169 -6.33 -16.41 6.94
N SER A 170 -6.60 -17.27 5.95
CA SER A 170 -7.96 -17.71 5.64
C SER A 170 -8.57 -18.54 6.79
N GLU A 171 -7.81 -19.48 7.37
CA GLU A 171 -8.22 -20.28 8.54
C GLU A 171 -8.42 -19.43 9.80
N LEU A 172 -7.71 -18.30 9.92
CA LEU A 172 -7.91 -17.31 10.97
C LEU A 172 -9.09 -16.36 10.70
N GLY A 173 -9.77 -16.49 9.55
CA GLY A 173 -11.00 -15.76 9.21
C GLY A 173 -10.82 -14.51 8.35
N CYS A 174 -9.59 -14.23 7.85
CA CYS A 174 -9.35 -13.08 6.98
C CYS A 174 -8.54 -13.50 5.73
N PRO A 175 -9.20 -14.05 4.68
CA PRO A 175 -8.56 -14.35 3.42
C PRO A 175 -8.01 -13.09 2.77
N VAL A 176 -6.91 -13.22 2.03
CA VAL A 176 -6.19 -12.09 1.45
C VAL A 176 -5.82 -12.28 0.00
N LEU A 177 -5.76 -11.18 -0.74
CA LEU A 177 -5.04 -11.05 -2.00
C LEU A 177 -3.77 -10.23 -1.79
N GLN A 178 -2.76 -10.49 -2.63
CA GLN A 178 -1.49 -9.76 -2.58
C GLN A 178 -1.41 -8.73 -3.68
N SER A 179 -0.81 -7.57 -3.36
CA SER A 179 -0.40 -6.56 -4.35
C SER A 179 1.11 -6.33 -4.30
N TYR A 180 1.66 -5.99 -5.45
CA TYR A 180 3.03 -5.53 -5.60
C TYR A 180 3.02 -4.07 -6.07
N GLY A 181 3.68 -3.23 -5.31
CA GLY A 181 3.80 -1.81 -5.61
C GLY A 181 5.11 -1.22 -5.10
N THR A 182 5.50 -0.10 -5.67
CA THR A 182 6.65 0.68 -5.22
C THR A 182 6.27 2.15 -5.10
N ALA A 183 6.99 2.90 -4.29
CA ALA A 183 6.76 4.33 -4.15
C ALA A 183 6.94 5.09 -5.48
N ASP A 184 7.90 4.65 -6.30
CA ASP A 184 8.21 5.29 -7.59
C ASP A 184 7.14 5.03 -8.66
N LEU A 185 6.61 3.79 -8.72
CA LEU A 185 5.70 3.36 -9.78
C LEU A 185 4.25 3.26 -9.32
N GLY A 186 4.01 3.23 -8.01
CA GLY A 186 2.70 2.88 -7.46
C GLY A 186 2.41 1.39 -7.65
N LEU A 187 1.14 1.06 -7.90
CA LEU A 187 0.72 -0.32 -8.17
C LEU A 187 1.35 -0.84 -9.45
N VAL A 188 2.03 -1.98 -9.35
CA VAL A 188 2.68 -2.69 -10.46
C VAL A 188 1.87 -3.92 -10.85
N ALA A 189 1.47 -4.73 -9.86
CA ALA A 189 0.72 -5.96 -10.08
C ALA A 189 -0.13 -6.32 -8.86
N TYR A 190 -1.18 -7.10 -9.06
CA TYR A 190 -2.06 -7.57 -8.00
C TYR A 190 -2.73 -8.89 -8.36
N GLU A 191 -3.16 -9.62 -7.36
CA GLU A 191 -3.94 -10.86 -7.51
C GLU A 191 -5.44 -10.58 -7.63
N THR A 192 -6.16 -11.55 -8.15
CA THR A 192 -7.63 -11.59 -8.17
C THR A 192 -8.11 -12.91 -7.56
N TRP A 193 -9.40 -12.99 -7.19
CA TRP A 193 -9.98 -14.22 -6.62
C TRP A 193 -10.11 -15.35 -7.65
N ASP A 194 -10.21 -14.99 -8.94
CA ASP A 194 -10.58 -15.92 -10.01
C ASP A 194 -9.38 -16.50 -10.78
N SER A 195 -8.15 -16.08 -10.44
CA SER A 195 -6.97 -16.47 -11.21
C SER A 195 -5.73 -16.67 -10.34
N GLU A 196 -4.81 -17.49 -10.80
CA GLU A 196 -3.49 -17.68 -10.19
C GLU A 196 -2.50 -16.62 -10.71
N GLY A 197 -1.65 -16.12 -9.80
CA GLY A 197 -0.63 -15.14 -10.10
C GLY A 197 -1.11 -13.69 -9.98
N MET A 198 -0.25 -12.76 -10.41
CA MET A 198 -0.50 -11.32 -10.40
C MET A 198 -0.64 -10.79 -11.84
N PHE A 199 -1.51 -9.82 -12.00
CA PHE A 199 -1.76 -9.08 -13.25
C PHE A 199 -1.17 -7.69 -13.19
#